data_ca209ab2595c4a348287f5dd90750be7
#
_entry.id   ca209ab2595c4a348287f5dd90750be7
#
_cell.length_a   1.000
_cell.length_b   1.000
_cell.length_c   1.000
_cell.angle_alpha   90.00
_cell.angle_beta   90.00
_cell.angle_gamma   90.00
#
_symmetry.space_group_name_H-M   'P 1'
#
loop_
_entity.id
_entity.type
_entity.pdbx_description
1 polymer ?
#
loop_
_entity_poly.entity_id
_entity_poly.type
_entity_poly.pdbx_seq_one_letter_code
_entity_poly.pdbx_strand_id
1 'polypeptide(L)'
;MTPRRPARREHARRGRPHKYGRPSQVVALTLPQEVIETLRASHSDLGWAIVRLVEKTRGRARSKPPTADVQLVEVGGGASLIVVDPAFIQHLQTVQIVPLSDHEAFLALEPGRGMADLEIAVVDQLERLKPGSPERRATERLRQQLRSWRRDPRLTFESRSIIIATRQK
;
A
#
# COMPACT_ATOMS: atom_id res chain seq x y z
N MET A 1 57.34 38.96 21.70
CA MET A 1 56.17 39.33 20.84
C MET A 1 56.23 38.44 19.61
N THR A 2 55.38 37.42 19.58
CA THR A 2 55.33 36.43 18.47
C THR A 2 54.13 36.78 17.58
N PRO A 3 54.29 36.93 16.26
CA PRO A 3 53.19 37.31 15.39
C PRO A 3 52.22 36.12 15.17
N ARG A 4 50.94 36.34 15.40
CA ARG A 4 49.81 35.42 15.12
C ARG A 4 49.65 35.27 13.61
N ARG A 5 49.77 34.03 13.13
CA ARG A 5 49.44 33.62 11.75
C ARG A 5 47.91 33.76 11.51
N PRO A 6 47.46 34.38 10.41
CA PRO A 6 46.04 34.46 10.11
C PRO A 6 45.49 33.07 9.70
N ALA A 7 44.36 32.68 10.25
CA ALA A 7 43.65 31.45 9.92
C ALA A 7 43.20 31.48 8.44
N ARG A 8 43.62 30.46 7.70
CA ARG A 8 43.26 30.23 6.31
C ARG A 8 41.76 29.88 6.26
N ARG A 9 40.91 30.78 5.77
CA ARG A 9 39.49 30.53 5.51
C ARG A 9 39.39 29.45 4.45
N GLU A 10 38.99 28.26 4.84
CA GLU A 10 38.60 27.20 3.91
C GLU A 10 37.36 27.68 3.17
N HIS A 11 37.51 27.97 1.89
CA HIS A 11 36.41 28.21 0.99
C HIS A 11 35.73 26.87 0.78
N ALA A 12 34.63 26.63 1.49
CA ALA A 12 33.74 25.51 1.23
C ALA A 12 33.34 25.57 -0.26
N ARG A 13 33.85 24.64 -1.06
CA ARG A 13 33.46 24.47 -2.47
C ARG A 13 31.96 24.18 -2.50
N ARG A 14 31.18 25.19 -2.82
CA ARG A 14 29.75 25.03 -3.13
C ARG A 14 29.67 24.14 -4.38
N GLY A 15 29.42 22.85 -4.19
CA GLY A 15 29.12 21.92 -5.28
C GLY A 15 27.88 22.35 -6.06
N ARG A 16 27.77 21.87 -7.30
CA ARG A 16 26.59 22.12 -8.14
C ARG A 16 25.33 21.66 -7.39
N PRO A 17 24.25 22.47 -7.35
CA PRO A 17 23.00 22.07 -6.72
C PRO A 17 22.51 20.73 -7.24
N HIS A 18 22.00 19.88 -6.34
CA HIS A 18 21.46 18.57 -6.73
C HIS A 18 20.26 18.74 -7.67
N LYS A 19 20.28 18.07 -8.83
CA LYS A 19 19.23 18.15 -9.85
C LYS A 19 17.81 17.89 -9.29
N TYR A 20 17.70 17.04 -8.27
CA TYR A 20 16.42 16.64 -7.65
C TYR A 20 16.24 17.20 -6.22
N GLY A 21 17.04 18.20 -5.80
CA GLY A 21 17.03 18.75 -4.44
C GLY A 21 17.46 17.75 -3.35
N ARG A 22 17.97 16.60 -3.74
CA ARG A 22 18.42 15.50 -2.86
C ARG A 22 19.62 14.78 -3.47
N PRO A 23 20.44 14.06 -2.67
CA PRO A 23 21.56 13.28 -3.18
C PRO A 23 21.10 12.34 -4.30
N SER A 24 21.83 12.31 -5.41
CA SER A 24 21.47 11.54 -6.58
C SER A 24 22.71 10.91 -7.22
N GLN A 25 22.53 9.74 -7.81
CA GLN A 25 23.55 8.98 -8.51
C GLN A 25 23.20 8.91 -10.01
N VAL A 26 24.21 8.96 -10.86
CA VAL A 26 24.05 8.73 -12.29
C VAL A 26 23.90 7.23 -12.55
N VAL A 27 22.84 6.85 -13.26
CA VAL A 27 22.58 5.46 -13.66
C VAL A 27 22.33 5.44 -15.17
N ALA A 28 22.99 4.54 -15.89
CA ALA A 28 22.73 4.28 -17.30
C ALA A 28 21.73 3.13 -17.42
N LEU A 29 20.67 3.34 -18.19
CA LEU A 29 19.62 2.34 -18.43
C LEU A 29 19.37 2.20 -19.93
N THR A 30 19.21 0.96 -20.40
CA THR A 30 18.68 0.65 -21.73
C THR A 30 17.19 0.35 -21.60
N LEU A 31 16.36 1.14 -22.29
CA LEU A 31 14.91 1.01 -22.27
C LEU A 31 14.38 0.77 -23.68
N PRO A 32 13.30 -0.02 -23.84
CA PRO A 32 12.57 -0.12 -25.10
C PRO A 32 12.08 1.25 -25.57
N GLN A 33 12.02 1.44 -26.91
CA GLN A 33 11.63 2.70 -27.53
C GLN A 33 10.24 3.20 -27.06
N GLU A 34 9.27 2.29 -27.00
CA GLU A 34 7.90 2.57 -26.54
C GLU A 34 7.84 3.08 -25.10
N VAL A 35 8.74 2.57 -24.22
CA VAL A 35 8.85 3.02 -22.83
C VAL A 35 9.42 4.44 -22.78
N ILE A 36 10.42 4.74 -23.61
CA ILE A 36 11.03 6.07 -23.72
C ILE A 36 9.97 7.08 -24.19
N GLU A 37 9.17 6.74 -25.18
CA GLU A 37 8.10 7.60 -25.71
C GLU A 37 7.03 7.88 -24.64
N THR A 38 6.60 6.84 -23.93
CA THR A 38 5.64 6.96 -22.82
C THR A 38 6.17 7.87 -21.71
N LEU A 39 7.44 7.71 -21.33
CA LEU A 39 8.06 8.56 -20.31
C LEU A 39 8.18 10.02 -20.79
N ARG A 40 8.56 10.26 -22.06
CA ARG A 40 8.63 11.59 -22.65
C ARG A 40 7.28 12.28 -22.75
N ALA A 41 6.21 11.53 -23.01
CA ALA A 41 4.86 12.06 -22.99
C ALA A 41 4.43 12.57 -21.59
N SER A 42 4.99 11.98 -20.53
CA SER A 42 4.71 12.39 -19.15
C SER A 42 5.57 13.56 -18.65
N HIS A 43 6.81 13.68 -19.15
CA HIS A 43 7.75 14.74 -18.78
C HIS A 43 8.90 14.84 -19.78
N SER A 44 9.29 16.09 -20.16
CA SER A 44 10.38 16.34 -21.11
C SER A 44 11.76 15.78 -20.67
N ASP A 45 12.02 15.76 -19.37
CA ASP A 45 13.22 15.15 -18.77
C ASP A 45 12.91 13.73 -18.29
N LEU A 46 13.55 12.72 -18.91
CA LEU A 46 13.35 11.31 -18.58
C LEU A 46 13.65 10.97 -17.11
N GLY A 47 14.69 11.61 -16.53
CA GLY A 47 15.02 11.42 -15.13
C GLY A 47 13.87 11.88 -14.20
N TRP A 48 13.27 13.03 -14.50
CA TRP A 48 12.09 13.50 -13.77
C TRP A 48 10.85 12.64 -14.04
N ALA A 49 10.66 12.15 -15.27
CA ALA A 49 9.59 11.21 -15.60
C ALA A 49 9.67 9.95 -14.71
N ILE A 50 10.85 9.36 -14.61
CA ILE A 50 11.10 8.18 -13.75
C ILE A 50 10.89 8.51 -12.27
N VAL A 51 11.43 9.63 -11.78
CA VAL A 51 11.25 10.04 -10.37
C VAL A 51 9.76 10.20 -10.05
N ARG A 52 8.99 10.89 -10.90
CA ARG A 52 7.54 11.06 -10.72
C ARG A 52 6.78 9.73 -10.77
N LEU A 53 7.14 8.83 -11.67
CA LEU A 53 6.54 7.50 -11.75
C LEU A 53 6.78 6.72 -10.44
N VAL A 54 8.01 6.71 -9.95
CA VAL A 54 8.37 6.06 -8.68
C VAL A 54 7.69 6.73 -7.50
N GLU A 55 7.60 8.06 -7.47
CA GLU A 55 6.90 8.79 -6.41
C GLU A 55 5.39 8.53 -6.45
N LYS A 56 4.79 8.44 -7.64
CA LYS A 56 3.39 8.04 -7.81
C LYS A 56 3.16 6.59 -7.37
N THR A 57 4.08 5.69 -7.67
CA THR A 57 4.03 4.30 -7.23
C THR A 57 4.30 4.18 -5.72
N ARG A 58 5.27 4.93 -5.19
CA ARG A 58 5.52 5.04 -3.75
C ARG A 58 4.40 5.77 -3.02
N GLY A 59 3.75 6.74 -3.64
CA GLY A 59 2.55 7.40 -3.11
C GLY A 59 1.34 6.47 -3.12
N ARG A 60 1.29 5.49 -4.02
CA ARG A 60 0.33 4.38 -3.99
C ARG A 60 0.73 3.29 -2.98
N ALA A 61 2.03 3.02 -2.79
CA ALA A 61 2.56 2.09 -1.79
C ALA A 61 2.74 2.72 -0.39
N ARG A 62 2.85 4.05 -0.30
CA ARG A 62 2.57 4.88 0.86
C ARG A 62 1.18 5.47 0.65
N SER A 63 0.21 4.66 0.31
CA SER A 63 -1.15 5.09 0.42
C SER A 63 -1.28 5.66 1.82
N LYS A 64 -1.61 6.96 1.87
CA LYS A 64 -2.34 7.61 2.94
C LYS A 64 -2.87 6.51 3.86
N PRO A 65 -2.60 6.56 5.19
CA PRO A 65 -3.13 5.56 6.09
C PRO A 65 -4.56 5.30 5.63
N PRO A 66 -4.95 4.05 5.39
CA PRO A 66 -6.18 3.75 4.69
C PRO A 66 -7.27 4.59 5.31
N THR A 67 -7.89 5.47 4.52
CA THR A 67 -8.92 6.39 5.00
C THR A 67 -10.15 5.59 5.45
N ALA A 68 -10.11 4.29 5.18
CA ALA A 68 -11.04 3.29 5.66
C ALA A 68 -10.24 2.05 6.06
N ASP A 69 -10.47 1.53 7.24
CA ASP A 69 -9.88 0.27 7.74
C ASP A 69 -10.28 -0.93 6.87
N VAL A 70 -11.14 -0.72 5.88
CA VAL A 70 -11.71 -1.71 4.96
C VAL A 70 -12.00 -1.07 3.61
N GLN A 71 -11.50 -1.64 2.54
CA GLN A 71 -11.71 -1.14 1.17
C GLN A 71 -11.79 -2.27 0.13
N LEU A 72 -12.41 -1.97 -1.02
CA LEU A 72 -12.28 -2.79 -2.23
C LEU A 72 -11.13 -2.25 -3.06
N VAL A 73 -10.15 -3.10 -3.34
CA VAL A 73 -8.99 -2.76 -4.17
C VAL A 73 -9.09 -3.51 -5.49
N GLU A 74 -9.16 -2.77 -6.58
CA GLU A 74 -9.21 -3.35 -7.91
C GLU A 74 -7.88 -4.06 -8.26
N VAL A 75 -7.99 -5.31 -8.72
CA VAL A 75 -6.86 -6.16 -9.10
C VAL A 75 -6.81 -6.45 -10.59
N GLY A 76 -7.73 -5.90 -11.36
CA GLY A 76 -7.82 -6.02 -12.81
C GLY A 76 -9.03 -6.87 -13.24
N GLY A 77 -9.43 -6.73 -14.53
CA GLY A 77 -10.56 -7.45 -15.10
C GLY A 77 -11.91 -7.16 -14.45
N GLY A 78 -12.06 -5.99 -13.79
CA GLY A 78 -13.27 -5.64 -13.05
C GLY A 78 -13.42 -6.36 -11.70
N ALA A 79 -12.41 -7.13 -11.28
CA ALA A 79 -12.39 -7.80 -9.99
C ALA A 79 -11.72 -6.92 -8.91
N SER A 80 -12.21 -7.03 -7.68
CA SER A 80 -11.65 -6.34 -6.52
C SER A 80 -11.49 -7.31 -5.34
N LEU A 81 -10.49 -7.06 -4.51
CA LEU A 81 -10.26 -7.78 -3.26
C LEU A 81 -10.75 -6.93 -2.08
N ILE A 82 -11.26 -7.61 -1.05
CA ILE A 82 -11.53 -6.98 0.24
C ILE A 82 -10.20 -6.86 0.97
N VAL A 83 -9.74 -5.61 1.15
CA VAL A 83 -8.50 -5.28 1.84
C VAL A 83 -8.82 -4.61 3.17
N VAL A 84 -8.09 -5.01 4.19
CA VAL A 84 -8.23 -4.53 5.57
C VAL A 84 -6.88 -4.11 6.13
N ASP A 85 -6.88 -3.30 7.20
CA ASP A 85 -5.66 -3.03 7.95
C ASP A 85 -5.42 -4.16 8.98
N PRO A 86 -4.32 -4.93 8.83
CA PRO A 86 -4.02 -6.06 9.72
C PRO A 86 -3.69 -5.62 11.15
N ALA A 87 -3.38 -4.36 11.41
CA ALA A 87 -3.17 -3.84 12.75
C ALA A 87 -4.45 -3.89 13.61
N PHE A 88 -5.61 -3.77 12.99
CA PHE A 88 -6.91 -3.74 13.67
C PHE A 88 -7.73 -5.01 13.49
N ILE A 89 -7.48 -5.77 12.42
CA ILE A 89 -8.24 -6.99 12.10
C ILE A 89 -7.25 -8.14 12.04
N GLN A 90 -6.99 -8.75 13.21
CA GLN A 90 -5.97 -9.79 13.35
C GLN A 90 -6.51 -11.22 13.39
N HIS A 91 -7.71 -11.42 13.90
CA HIS A 91 -8.25 -12.76 14.15
C HIS A 91 -9.74 -12.83 13.77
N LEU A 92 -10.00 -13.36 12.60
CA LEU A 92 -11.33 -13.79 12.20
C LEU A 92 -11.33 -15.31 12.07
N GLN A 93 -12.27 -16.00 12.71
CA GLN A 93 -12.40 -17.45 12.51
C GLN A 93 -12.73 -17.77 11.06
N THR A 94 -12.19 -18.84 10.52
CA THR A 94 -12.43 -19.29 9.13
C THR A 94 -11.98 -18.33 8.04
N VAL A 95 -11.29 -17.24 8.40
CA VAL A 95 -10.77 -16.23 7.47
C VAL A 95 -9.26 -16.10 7.66
N GLN A 96 -8.53 -16.29 6.60
CA GLN A 96 -7.09 -16.02 6.58
C GLN A 96 -6.86 -14.56 6.20
N ILE A 97 -6.03 -13.89 6.98
CA ILE A 97 -5.59 -12.51 6.70
C ILE A 97 -4.23 -12.61 6.03
N VAL A 98 -4.18 -12.31 4.73
CA VAL A 98 -2.97 -12.44 3.92
C VAL A 98 -2.34 -11.06 3.75
N PRO A 99 -1.19 -10.79 4.41
CA PRO A 99 -0.57 -9.47 4.37
C PRO A 99 -0.04 -9.15 2.97
N LEU A 100 -0.30 -7.92 2.52
CA LEU A 100 0.23 -7.30 1.31
C LEU A 100 1.33 -6.29 1.65
N SER A 101 1.17 -5.60 2.78
CA SER A 101 2.10 -4.62 3.32
C SER A 101 1.93 -4.52 4.84
N ASP A 102 2.64 -3.60 5.49
CA ASP A 102 2.51 -3.34 6.94
C ASP A 102 1.10 -2.85 7.34
N HIS A 103 0.33 -2.29 6.39
CA HIS A 103 -0.98 -1.67 6.64
C HIS A 103 -2.09 -2.22 5.76
N GLU A 104 -1.81 -3.22 4.94
CA GLU A 104 -2.78 -3.78 4.01
C GLU A 104 -2.69 -5.30 4.01
N ALA A 105 -3.83 -5.94 4.14
CA ALA A 105 -4.00 -7.38 4.00
C ALA A 105 -5.33 -7.67 3.31
N PHE A 106 -5.39 -8.69 2.49
CA PHE A 106 -6.67 -9.14 1.96
C PHE A 106 -7.23 -10.31 2.76
N LEU A 107 -8.55 -10.45 2.73
CA LEU A 107 -9.25 -11.53 3.38
C LEU A 107 -9.38 -12.72 2.43
N ALA A 108 -8.88 -13.88 2.84
CA ALA A 108 -9.03 -15.13 2.14
C ALA A 108 -9.89 -16.09 2.97
N LEU A 109 -10.94 -16.63 2.36
CA LEU A 109 -11.82 -17.60 2.98
C LEU A 109 -11.31 -19.03 2.77
N GLU A 110 -11.60 -19.90 3.71
CA GLU A 110 -11.39 -21.33 3.53
C GLU A 110 -12.23 -21.86 2.35
N PRO A 111 -11.80 -22.92 1.66
CA PRO A 111 -12.56 -23.51 0.57
C PRO A 111 -14.01 -23.86 0.98
N GLY A 112 -14.97 -23.51 0.13
CA GLY A 112 -16.39 -23.75 0.38
C GLY A 112 -17.07 -22.71 1.26
N ARG A 113 -16.34 -21.71 1.76
CA ARG A 113 -16.89 -20.58 2.50
C ARG A 113 -17.23 -19.42 1.58
N GLY A 114 -18.19 -18.60 1.97
CA GLY A 114 -18.65 -17.45 1.19
C GLY A 114 -18.80 -16.19 2.02
N MET A 115 -19.44 -15.19 1.42
CA MET A 115 -19.66 -13.90 2.07
C MET A 115 -20.46 -14.00 3.37
N ALA A 116 -21.42 -14.94 3.46
CA ALA A 116 -22.20 -15.16 4.68
C ALA A 116 -21.31 -15.65 5.83
N ASP A 117 -20.36 -16.54 5.56
CA ASP A 117 -19.43 -17.06 6.57
C ASP A 117 -18.51 -15.94 7.07
N LEU A 118 -18.07 -15.04 6.18
CA LEU A 118 -17.29 -13.86 6.56
C LEU A 118 -18.11 -12.94 7.49
N GLU A 119 -19.38 -12.68 7.16
CA GLU A 119 -20.25 -11.85 8.01
C GLU A 119 -20.43 -12.47 9.40
N ILE A 120 -20.59 -13.79 9.50
CA ILE A 120 -20.72 -14.52 10.76
C ILE A 120 -19.40 -14.38 11.56
N ALA A 121 -18.25 -14.65 10.93
CA ALA A 121 -16.95 -14.53 11.60
C ALA A 121 -16.70 -13.12 12.16
N VAL A 122 -17.16 -12.08 11.46
CA VAL A 122 -17.06 -10.68 11.91
C VAL A 122 -17.98 -10.42 13.11
N VAL A 123 -19.20 -10.98 13.12
CA VAL A 123 -20.13 -10.85 14.25
C VAL A 123 -19.56 -11.55 15.48
N ASP A 124 -19.09 -12.79 15.34
CA ASP A 124 -18.47 -13.56 16.43
C ASP A 124 -17.26 -12.85 17.03
N GLN A 125 -16.45 -12.20 16.17
CA GLN A 125 -15.33 -11.40 16.61
C GLN A 125 -15.76 -10.18 17.42
N LEU A 126 -16.83 -9.49 16.98
CA LEU A 126 -17.36 -8.34 17.71
C LEU A 126 -17.83 -8.69 19.14
N GLU A 127 -18.36 -9.90 19.34
CA GLU A 127 -18.78 -10.34 20.67
C GLU A 127 -17.59 -10.57 21.61
N ARG A 128 -16.44 -10.95 21.08
CA ARG A 128 -15.22 -11.22 21.86
C ARG A 128 -14.42 -9.96 22.19
N LEU A 129 -14.56 -8.90 21.40
CA LEU A 129 -13.78 -7.68 21.53
C LEU A 129 -14.35 -6.77 22.63
N LYS A 130 -13.46 -6.15 23.39
CA LYS A 130 -13.82 -5.19 24.44
C LYS A 130 -14.56 -3.99 23.88
N PRO A 131 -15.67 -3.54 24.50
CA PRO A 131 -16.34 -2.32 24.11
C PRO A 131 -15.40 -1.13 24.05
N GLY A 132 -15.49 -0.34 22.96
CA GLY A 132 -14.70 0.88 22.77
C GLY A 132 -13.25 0.69 22.32
N SER A 133 -12.77 -0.55 22.20
CA SER A 133 -11.41 -0.80 21.68
C SER A 133 -11.27 -0.37 20.22
N PRO A 134 -10.05 0.00 19.76
CA PRO A 134 -9.79 0.32 18.36
C PRO A 134 -10.15 -0.83 17.41
N GLU A 135 -9.82 -2.06 17.82
CA GLU A 135 -10.09 -3.29 17.06
C GLU A 135 -11.60 -3.51 16.90
N ARG A 136 -12.39 -3.29 17.96
CA ARG A 136 -13.84 -3.39 17.90
C ARG A 136 -14.43 -2.37 16.93
N ARG A 137 -13.96 -1.13 16.98
CA ARG A 137 -14.42 -0.08 16.03
C ARG A 137 -14.08 -0.41 14.58
N ALA A 138 -12.89 -0.95 14.32
CA ALA A 138 -12.49 -1.39 12.99
C ALA A 138 -13.33 -2.57 12.52
N THR A 139 -13.55 -3.57 13.36
CA THR A 139 -14.39 -4.74 13.05
C THR A 139 -15.85 -4.32 12.83
N GLU A 140 -16.35 -3.33 13.55
CA GLU A 140 -17.69 -2.79 13.36
C GLU A 140 -17.85 -2.05 12.03
N ARG A 141 -16.81 -1.29 11.60
CA ARG A 141 -16.76 -0.69 10.26
C ARG A 141 -16.71 -1.76 9.17
N LEU A 142 -15.92 -2.84 9.35
CA LEU A 142 -15.90 -3.98 8.44
C LEU A 142 -17.32 -4.54 8.29
N ARG A 143 -18.03 -4.82 9.39
CA ARG A 143 -19.42 -5.32 9.37
C ARG A 143 -20.35 -4.40 8.59
N GLN A 144 -20.27 -3.11 8.83
CA GLN A 144 -21.12 -2.13 8.13
C GLN A 144 -20.81 -2.10 6.64
N GLN A 145 -19.53 -2.16 6.27
CA GLN A 145 -19.09 -2.14 4.89
C GLN A 145 -19.53 -3.41 4.12
N LEU A 146 -19.35 -4.58 4.73
CA LEU A 146 -19.81 -5.85 4.15
C LEU A 146 -21.31 -5.84 3.87
N ARG A 147 -22.12 -5.33 4.82
CA ARG A 147 -23.57 -5.17 4.64
C ARG A 147 -23.91 -4.19 3.51
N SER A 148 -23.17 -3.09 3.39
CA SER A 148 -23.35 -2.12 2.33
C SER A 148 -23.08 -2.75 0.97
N TRP A 149 -21.95 -3.43 0.83
CA TRP A 149 -21.54 -4.10 -0.41
C TRP A 149 -22.50 -5.21 -0.82
N ARG A 150 -22.99 -6.02 0.13
CA ARG A 150 -23.97 -7.07 -0.17
C ARG A 150 -25.30 -6.52 -0.71
N ARG A 151 -25.65 -5.29 -0.37
CA ARG A 151 -26.87 -4.62 -0.85
C ARG A 151 -26.66 -3.89 -2.18
N ASP A 152 -25.42 -3.72 -2.63
CA ASP A 152 -25.15 -3.08 -3.91
C ASP A 152 -25.37 -4.10 -5.06
N PRO A 153 -26.37 -3.90 -5.92
CA PRO A 153 -26.68 -4.82 -7.00
C PRO A 153 -25.60 -4.90 -8.08
N ARG A 154 -24.64 -3.97 -8.06
CA ARG A 154 -23.49 -3.95 -8.99
C ARG A 154 -22.34 -4.84 -8.53
N LEU A 155 -22.38 -5.36 -7.28
CA LEU A 155 -21.33 -6.19 -6.72
C LEU A 155 -21.80 -7.65 -6.64
N THR A 156 -20.99 -8.54 -7.18
CA THR A 156 -21.12 -9.99 -7.03
C THR A 156 -19.93 -10.52 -6.30
N PHE A 157 -20.13 -11.38 -5.31
CA PHE A 157 -19.05 -11.96 -4.50
C PHE A 157 -18.84 -13.41 -4.89
N GLU A 158 -17.60 -13.73 -5.22
CA GLU A 158 -17.15 -15.06 -5.59
C GLU A 158 -15.93 -15.44 -4.76
N SER A 159 -15.94 -16.63 -4.17
CA SER A 159 -14.79 -17.18 -3.47
C SER A 159 -13.85 -17.86 -4.45
N ARG A 160 -12.58 -17.48 -4.45
CA ARG A 160 -11.52 -18.06 -5.30
C ARG A 160 -10.34 -18.51 -4.46
N SER A 161 -9.75 -19.65 -4.85
CA SER A 161 -8.50 -20.12 -4.26
C SER A 161 -7.33 -19.32 -4.80
N ILE A 162 -6.37 -19.01 -3.93
CA ILE A 162 -5.12 -18.35 -4.28
C ILE A 162 -3.93 -19.23 -3.91
N ILE A 163 -2.85 -19.12 -4.68
CA ILE A 163 -1.58 -19.80 -4.41
C ILE A 163 -0.57 -18.76 -3.95
N ILE A 164 -0.01 -18.96 -2.76
CA ILE A 164 1.01 -18.09 -2.18
C ILE A 164 2.37 -18.80 -2.30
N ALA A 165 3.30 -18.18 -3.01
CA ALA A 165 4.69 -18.64 -3.08
C ALA A 165 5.53 -17.85 -2.06
N THR A 166 6.19 -18.56 -1.15
CA THR A 166 7.10 -17.97 -0.16
C THR A 166 8.53 -18.38 -0.47
N ARG A 167 9.44 -17.39 -0.53
CA ARG A 167 10.88 -17.69 -0.61
C ARG A 167 11.40 -18.01 0.79
N GLN A 168 11.98 -19.19 0.93
CA GLN A 168 12.79 -19.49 2.12
C GLN A 168 14.10 -18.70 2.03
N LYS A 169 14.49 -18.08 3.14
CA LYS A 169 15.76 -17.37 3.28
C LYS A 169 16.88 -18.35 3.55
#